data_f43893edd31dda1b36c2976665d43bf3
#
_entry.id   f43893edd31dda1b36c2976665d43bf3
#
_cell.length_a   1.000
_cell.length_b   1.000
_cell.length_c   1.000
_cell.angle_alpha   90.00
_cell.angle_beta   90.00
_cell.angle_gamma   90.00
#
_symmetry.space_group_name_H-M   'P 1'
#
loop_
_entity.id
_entity.type
_entity.pdbx_description
1 polymer ?
#
loop_
_entity_poly.entity_id
_entity_poly.type
_entity_poly.pdbx_seq_one_letter_code
_entity_poly.pdbx_strand_id
1 'polypeptide(L)'
;MAIVRNRIYATADVETMLRASEFRPTDYHSEAEAHGFTRHIGVTNAAMLLRGQAVRADIVAITAFPDNQSAFLAGAMVLNSRVAQAAINDLADGHTGMRAIITWATPRPVTIRYVTASNTLVKTMPCHWFRMIVDRSEQRPLGLHLQTFFGVLDPEARNQARVETRAGQLLRVHI
;
A
#
# COMPACT_ATOMS: atom_id res chain seq x y z
N MET A 1 -4.85 -19.62 -0.30
CA MET A 1 -5.10 -19.47 -1.76
C MET A 1 -3.81 -19.17 -2.51
N ALA A 2 -3.69 -19.61 -3.78
CA ALA A 2 -2.53 -19.27 -4.60
C ALA A 2 -2.73 -17.90 -5.28
N ILE A 3 -1.65 -17.17 -5.48
CA ILE A 3 -1.65 -15.92 -6.27
C ILE A 3 -1.89 -16.29 -7.74
N VAL A 4 -2.84 -15.61 -8.37
CA VAL A 4 -3.11 -15.75 -9.81
C VAL A 4 -2.29 -14.70 -10.57
N ARG A 5 -1.41 -15.16 -11.46
CA ARG A 5 -0.56 -14.28 -12.27
C ARG A 5 -1.39 -13.46 -13.27
N ASN A 6 -0.96 -12.24 -13.52
CA ASN A 6 -1.57 -11.31 -14.48
C ASN A 6 -3.07 -11.08 -14.24
N ARG A 7 -3.51 -11.23 -12.99
CA ARG A 7 -4.88 -10.96 -12.60
C ARG A 7 -5.20 -9.47 -12.74
N ILE A 8 -6.34 -9.16 -13.32
CA ILE A 8 -6.93 -7.80 -13.25
C ILE A 8 -7.69 -7.66 -11.94
N TYR A 9 -7.29 -6.70 -11.12
CA TYR A 9 -7.89 -6.42 -9.82
C TYR A 9 -9.01 -5.40 -9.95
N ALA A 10 -10.20 -5.75 -9.49
CA ALA A 10 -11.31 -4.82 -9.32
C ALA A 10 -11.20 -4.08 -7.98
N THR A 11 -11.97 -3.01 -7.80
CA THR A 11 -12.06 -2.29 -6.51
C THR A 11 -12.54 -3.21 -5.38
N ALA A 12 -13.44 -4.15 -5.67
CA ALA A 12 -13.92 -5.15 -4.71
C ALA A 12 -12.81 -6.14 -4.26
N ASP A 13 -11.84 -6.44 -5.13
CA ASP A 13 -10.69 -7.26 -4.73
C ASP A 13 -9.80 -6.51 -3.73
N VAL A 14 -9.57 -5.20 -3.95
CA VAL A 14 -8.82 -4.33 -3.04
C VAL A 14 -9.51 -4.23 -1.68
N GLU A 15 -10.82 -4.02 -1.67
CA GLU A 15 -11.62 -4.01 -0.45
C GLU A 15 -11.46 -5.33 0.30
N THR A 16 -11.62 -6.45 -0.40
CA THR A 16 -11.51 -7.80 0.18
C THR A 16 -10.14 -8.02 0.81
N MET A 17 -9.05 -7.65 0.11
CA MET A 17 -7.69 -7.78 0.63
C MET A 17 -7.46 -6.89 1.86
N LEU A 18 -7.86 -5.62 1.81
CA LEU A 18 -7.70 -4.68 2.92
C LEU A 18 -8.43 -5.18 4.17
N ARG A 19 -9.71 -5.56 4.03
CA ARG A 19 -10.51 -6.06 5.17
C ARG A 19 -9.97 -7.36 5.75
N ALA A 20 -9.54 -8.28 4.90
CA ALA A 20 -9.00 -9.57 5.34
C ALA A 20 -7.62 -9.44 6.00
N SER A 21 -6.88 -8.38 5.70
CA SER A 21 -5.54 -8.17 6.24
C SER A 21 -5.53 -7.34 7.53
N GLU A 22 -6.53 -6.48 7.74
CA GLU A 22 -6.56 -5.52 8.85
C GLU A 22 -6.40 -6.21 10.22
N PHE A 23 -5.51 -5.67 11.05
CA PHE A 23 -5.14 -6.21 12.36
C PHE A 23 -4.63 -7.66 12.35
N ARG A 24 -4.16 -8.14 11.22
CA ARG A 24 -3.62 -9.48 11.11
C ARG A 24 -2.13 -9.43 10.89
N PRO A 25 -1.35 -10.31 11.52
CA PRO A 25 0.07 -10.46 11.21
C PRO A 25 0.24 -10.99 9.80
N THR A 26 1.40 -10.75 9.22
CA THR A 26 1.79 -11.34 7.93
C THR A 26 2.45 -12.70 8.17
N ASP A 27 2.42 -13.58 7.18
CA ASP A 27 3.14 -14.85 7.23
C ASP A 27 4.67 -14.61 7.22
N TYR A 28 5.08 -13.40 6.78
CA TYR A 28 6.48 -13.01 6.65
C TYR A 28 7.01 -12.29 7.91
N HIS A 29 6.17 -11.47 8.54
CA HIS A 29 6.48 -10.76 9.79
C HIS A 29 5.33 -10.95 10.78
N SER A 30 5.48 -11.90 11.69
CA SER A 30 4.45 -12.25 12.66
C SER A 30 4.08 -11.12 13.63
N GLU A 31 4.99 -10.16 13.84
CA GLU A 31 4.77 -9.01 14.73
C GLU A 31 4.21 -7.76 14.01
N ALA A 32 4.21 -7.75 12.68
CA ALA A 32 3.76 -6.61 11.89
C ALA A 32 2.29 -6.77 11.50
N GLU A 33 1.40 -6.08 12.19
CA GLU A 33 -0.02 -6.05 11.84
C GLU A 33 -0.29 -5.10 10.66
N ALA A 34 -1.17 -5.52 9.76
CA ALA A 34 -1.68 -4.65 8.71
C ALA A 34 -2.55 -3.53 9.29
N HIS A 35 -2.48 -2.35 8.70
CA HIS A 35 -3.15 -1.14 9.20
C HIS A 35 -3.68 -0.23 8.08
N GLY A 36 -4.13 -0.82 6.99
CA GLY A 36 -4.62 -0.07 5.83
C GLY A 36 -5.82 0.81 6.17
N PHE A 37 -6.85 0.24 6.80
CA PHE A 37 -8.04 0.99 7.21
C PHE A 37 -7.76 1.94 8.36
N THR A 38 -7.24 1.43 9.47
CA THR A 38 -7.10 2.22 10.71
C THR A 38 -6.18 3.40 10.60
N ARG A 39 -5.21 3.36 9.70
CA ARG A 39 -4.23 4.44 9.56
C ARG A 39 -4.39 5.28 8.31
N HIS A 40 -5.03 4.76 7.27
CA HIS A 40 -5.02 5.42 5.96
C HIS A 40 -6.40 5.57 5.32
N ILE A 41 -7.45 4.90 5.84
CA ILE A 41 -8.81 4.98 5.28
C ILE A 41 -9.80 5.30 6.40
N GLY A 42 -10.69 6.28 6.18
CA GLY A 42 -11.72 6.65 7.17
C GLY A 42 -11.18 7.27 8.47
N VAL A 43 -9.91 7.64 8.51
CA VAL A 43 -9.26 8.27 9.68
C VAL A 43 -9.85 9.65 9.91
N THR A 44 -10.17 10.01 11.16
CA THR A 44 -10.67 11.35 11.49
C THR A 44 -9.56 12.41 11.35
N ASN A 45 -9.96 13.66 11.11
CA ASN A 45 -9.00 14.77 11.07
C ASN A 45 -8.25 14.92 12.38
N ALA A 46 -8.93 14.73 13.52
CA ALA A 46 -8.29 14.79 14.84
C ALA A 46 -7.19 13.73 15.00
N ALA A 47 -7.46 12.48 14.59
CA ALA A 47 -6.47 11.42 14.62
C ALA A 47 -5.28 11.68 13.68
N MET A 48 -5.53 12.27 12.50
CA MET A 48 -4.46 12.65 11.59
C MET A 48 -3.57 13.75 12.18
N LEU A 49 -4.15 14.78 12.78
CA LEU A 49 -3.41 15.87 13.44
C LEU A 49 -2.56 15.35 14.60
N LEU A 50 -3.14 14.51 15.46
CA LEU A 50 -2.41 13.90 16.57
C LEU A 50 -1.21 13.07 16.07
N ARG A 51 -1.40 12.27 15.04
CA ARG A 51 -0.31 11.51 14.41
C ARG A 51 0.72 12.42 13.75
N GLY A 52 0.30 13.52 13.11
CA GLY A 52 1.18 14.51 12.51
C GLY A 52 2.11 15.17 13.53
N GLN A 53 1.62 15.44 14.74
CA GLN A 53 2.42 15.99 15.85
C GLN A 53 3.45 14.99 16.40
N ALA A 54 3.14 13.69 16.32
CA ALA A 54 4.01 12.61 16.80
C ALA A 54 4.96 12.06 15.72
N VAL A 55 4.98 12.69 14.54
CA VAL A 55 5.78 12.21 13.40
C VAL A 55 7.27 12.35 13.67
N ARG A 56 8.01 11.30 13.34
CA ARG A 56 9.48 11.32 13.33
C ARG A 56 9.98 12.27 12.22
N ALA A 57 11.15 12.84 12.43
CA ALA A 57 11.74 13.84 11.51
C ALA A 57 11.94 13.35 10.07
N ASP A 58 11.99 12.03 9.86
CA ASP A 58 12.13 11.37 8.56
C ASP A 58 10.81 11.18 7.80
N ILE A 59 9.66 11.46 8.42
CA ILE A 59 8.35 11.34 7.78
C ILE A 59 7.86 12.71 7.30
N VAL A 60 7.79 12.89 5.99
CA VAL A 60 7.39 14.17 5.37
C VAL A 60 5.94 14.52 5.68
N ALA A 61 5.04 13.54 5.64
CA ALA A 61 3.62 13.75 5.91
C ALA A 61 2.90 12.45 6.31
N ILE A 62 1.81 12.62 7.05
CA ILE A 62 0.79 11.59 7.24
C ILE A 62 -0.26 11.77 6.16
N THR A 63 -0.60 10.72 5.44
CA THR A 63 -1.62 10.75 4.38
C THR A 63 -2.74 9.77 4.69
N ALA A 64 -3.95 10.09 4.23
CA ALA A 64 -5.12 9.23 4.32
C ALA A 64 -6.06 9.47 3.14
N PHE A 65 -6.81 8.45 2.75
CA PHE A 65 -7.90 8.60 1.81
C PHE A 65 -9.11 9.24 2.48
N PRO A 66 -9.87 10.09 1.76
CA PRO A 66 -11.08 10.70 2.32
C PRO A 66 -12.18 9.67 2.62
N ASP A 67 -12.24 8.61 1.80
CA ASP A 67 -13.25 7.56 1.85
C ASP A 67 -12.72 6.22 1.31
N ASN A 68 -13.51 5.17 1.49
CA ASN A 68 -13.19 3.83 1.04
C ASN A 68 -13.10 3.72 -0.49
N GLN A 69 -14.00 4.40 -1.21
CA GLN A 69 -14.07 4.33 -2.66
C GLN A 69 -12.79 4.87 -3.31
N SER A 70 -12.31 6.01 -2.82
CA SER A 70 -11.04 6.60 -3.25
C SER A 70 -9.86 5.64 -3.03
N ALA A 71 -9.81 4.98 -1.88
CA ALA A 71 -8.77 4.01 -1.56
C ALA A 71 -8.83 2.78 -2.48
N PHE A 72 -10.02 2.21 -2.66
CA PHE A 72 -10.18 1.01 -3.49
C PHE A 72 -9.87 1.29 -4.96
N LEU A 73 -10.28 2.46 -5.46
CA LEU A 73 -9.96 2.90 -6.81
C LEU A 73 -8.45 3.07 -7.02
N ALA A 74 -7.79 3.78 -6.12
CA ALA A 74 -6.34 3.97 -6.19
C ALA A 74 -5.60 2.61 -6.09
N GLY A 75 -6.04 1.74 -5.19
CA GLY A 75 -5.47 0.40 -5.02
C GLY A 75 -5.59 -0.46 -6.28
N ALA A 76 -6.75 -0.47 -6.93
CA ALA A 76 -6.95 -1.18 -8.19
C ALA A 76 -6.03 -0.63 -9.31
N MET A 77 -5.90 0.71 -9.42
CA MET A 77 -5.00 1.32 -10.40
C MET A 77 -3.53 0.94 -10.15
N VAL A 78 -3.09 0.90 -8.88
CA VAL A 78 -1.72 0.49 -8.54
C VAL A 78 -1.50 -0.99 -8.86
N LEU A 79 -2.38 -1.88 -8.41
CA LEU A 79 -2.25 -3.33 -8.62
C LEU A 79 -2.28 -3.73 -10.09
N ASN A 80 -2.99 -2.98 -10.93
CA ASN A 80 -3.08 -3.22 -12.38
C ASN A 80 -1.94 -2.56 -13.18
N SER A 81 -1.02 -1.85 -12.52
CA SER A 81 0.15 -1.30 -13.19
C SER A 81 1.13 -2.42 -13.60
N ARG A 82 1.88 -2.18 -14.68
CA ARG A 82 2.86 -3.17 -15.16
C ARG A 82 3.87 -3.56 -14.08
N VAL A 83 4.37 -2.60 -13.32
CA VAL A 83 5.37 -2.85 -12.29
C VAL A 83 4.78 -3.65 -11.11
N ALA A 84 3.52 -3.39 -10.72
CA ALA A 84 2.86 -4.15 -9.68
C ALA A 84 2.57 -5.58 -10.15
N GLN A 85 2.12 -5.76 -11.39
CA GLN A 85 1.88 -7.08 -11.96
C GLN A 85 3.16 -7.91 -12.02
N ALA A 86 4.29 -7.32 -12.42
CA ALA A 86 5.57 -8.01 -12.41
C ALA A 86 5.97 -8.43 -10.98
N ALA A 87 5.84 -7.53 -9.99
CA ALA A 87 6.13 -7.84 -8.60
C ALA A 87 5.23 -8.94 -8.02
N ILE A 88 3.92 -8.90 -8.34
CA ILE A 88 2.96 -9.93 -7.91
C ILE A 88 3.27 -11.28 -8.56
N ASN A 89 3.70 -11.29 -9.82
CA ASN A 89 4.13 -12.52 -10.50
C ASN A 89 5.38 -13.12 -9.82
N ASP A 90 6.32 -12.28 -9.37
CA ASP A 90 7.47 -12.74 -8.58
C ASP A 90 7.05 -13.33 -7.22
N LEU A 91 6.05 -12.73 -6.56
CA LEU A 91 5.46 -13.30 -5.35
C LEU A 91 4.77 -14.64 -5.62
N ALA A 92 4.14 -14.80 -6.80
CA ALA A 92 3.45 -16.03 -7.18
C ALA A 92 4.43 -17.21 -7.34
N ASP A 93 5.67 -16.96 -7.75
CA ASP A 93 6.71 -18.00 -7.89
C ASP A 93 7.15 -18.61 -6.55
N GLY A 94 6.97 -17.90 -5.46
CA GLY A 94 7.22 -18.40 -4.11
C GLY A 94 8.67 -18.75 -3.75
N HIS A 95 9.56 -18.76 -4.74
CA HIS A 95 10.99 -19.00 -4.56
C HIS A 95 11.77 -17.70 -4.49
N THR A 96 11.30 -16.65 -5.17
CA THR A 96 11.99 -15.38 -5.35
C THR A 96 11.57 -14.31 -4.37
N GLY A 97 10.29 -14.22 -3.99
CA GLY A 97 9.84 -13.12 -3.15
C GLY A 97 8.74 -13.49 -2.16
N MET A 98 8.77 -12.80 -1.02
CA MET A 98 7.75 -12.92 0.04
C MET A 98 6.96 -11.64 0.21
N ARG A 99 7.56 -10.50 -0.11
CA ARG A 99 6.98 -9.15 0.03
C ARG A 99 7.27 -8.32 -1.21
N ALA A 100 6.29 -7.57 -1.68
CA ALA A 100 6.47 -6.53 -2.69
C ALA A 100 6.21 -5.15 -2.09
N ILE A 101 7.13 -4.22 -2.34
CA ILE A 101 7.00 -2.79 -2.03
C ILE A 101 6.86 -2.07 -3.36
N ILE A 102 5.68 -1.55 -3.64
CA ILE A 102 5.31 -0.95 -4.92
C ILE A 102 5.09 0.54 -4.71
N THR A 103 5.79 1.38 -5.47
CA THR A 103 5.53 2.83 -5.55
C THR A 103 5.21 3.17 -7.00
N TRP A 104 3.99 3.65 -7.25
CA TRP A 104 3.51 3.86 -8.60
C TRP A 104 2.65 5.13 -8.71
N ALA A 105 2.78 5.81 -9.86
CA ALA A 105 1.88 6.90 -10.23
C ALA A 105 0.64 6.36 -10.93
N THR A 106 -0.53 6.67 -10.38
CA THR A 106 -1.80 6.35 -11.03
C THR A 106 -2.01 7.22 -12.28
N PRO A 107 -2.71 6.73 -13.31
CA PRO A 107 -2.94 7.48 -14.55
C PRO A 107 -3.78 8.73 -14.36
N ARG A 108 -4.58 8.77 -13.31
CA ARG A 108 -5.36 9.94 -12.87
C ARG A 108 -5.16 10.15 -11.37
N PRO A 109 -5.21 11.42 -10.89
CA PRO A 109 -5.06 11.70 -9.48
C PRO A 109 -6.24 11.16 -8.68
N VAL A 110 -5.96 10.81 -7.42
CA VAL A 110 -6.99 10.51 -6.42
C VAL A 110 -6.82 11.49 -5.28
N THR A 111 -7.91 12.06 -4.81
CA THR A 111 -7.86 12.99 -3.69
C THR A 111 -7.42 12.27 -2.43
N ILE A 112 -6.45 12.87 -1.74
CA ILE A 112 -6.01 12.43 -0.40
C ILE A 112 -6.14 13.57 0.59
N ARG A 113 -6.22 13.23 1.86
CA ARG A 113 -6.00 14.13 2.98
C ARG A 113 -4.57 13.98 3.46
N TYR A 114 -3.97 15.07 3.92
CA TYR A 114 -2.62 15.02 4.46
C TYR A 114 -2.40 16.04 5.57
N VAL A 115 -1.40 15.76 6.40
CA VAL A 115 -0.88 16.66 7.43
C VAL A 115 0.64 16.47 7.52
N THR A 116 1.36 17.58 7.63
CA THR A 116 2.80 17.59 7.96
C THR A 116 2.98 17.96 9.43
N ALA A 117 4.19 17.83 9.97
CA ALA A 117 4.50 18.19 11.36
C ALA A 117 4.16 19.66 11.70
N SER A 118 4.22 20.56 10.70
CA SER A 118 3.92 21.99 10.86
C SER A 118 2.45 22.37 10.69
N ASN A 119 1.59 21.43 10.24
CA ASN A 119 0.19 21.74 9.96
C ASN A 119 -0.66 21.71 11.22
N THR A 120 -1.50 22.72 11.39
CA THR A 120 -2.54 22.79 12.41
C THR A 120 -3.91 22.31 11.89
N LEU A 121 -4.04 22.12 10.58
CA LEU A 121 -5.26 21.64 9.91
C LEU A 121 -4.92 20.55 8.91
N VAL A 122 -5.83 19.59 8.77
CA VAL A 122 -5.77 18.58 7.70
C VAL A 122 -6.10 19.26 6.38
N LYS A 123 -5.25 19.06 5.39
CA LYS A 123 -5.41 19.56 4.03
C LYS A 123 -5.80 18.45 3.07
N THR A 124 -6.32 18.82 1.91
CA THR A 124 -6.62 17.90 0.81
C THR A 124 -5.84 18.29 -0.44
N MET A 125 -5.46 17.28 -1.24
CA MET A 125 -4.83 17.52 -2.53
C MET A 125 -5.04 16.33 -3.47
N PRO A 126 -4.96 16.54 -4.79
CA PRO A 126 -4.82 15.45 -5.74
C PRO A 126 -3.44 14.79 -5.58
N CYS A 127 -3.43 13.46 -5.53
CA CYS A 127 -2.22 12.66 -5.41
C CYS A 127 -2.15 11.64 -6.55
N HIS A 128 -1.01 11.55 -7.20
CA HIS A 128 -0.74 10.52 -8.21
C HIS A 128 0.06 9.36 -7.64
N TRP A 129 0.88 9.60 -6.61
CA TRP A 129 1.84 8.65 -6.12
C TRP A 129 1.30 7.87 -4.93
N PHE A 130 1.31 6.55 -5.05
CA PHE A 130 0.87 5.65 -3.99
C PHE A 130 1.93 4.61 -3.71
N ARG A 131 2.08 4.26 -2.43
CA ARG A 131 2.89 3.13 -1.99
C ARG A 131 2.00 2.06 -1.42
N MET A 132 2.25 0.84 -1.84
CA MET A 132 1.57 -0.37 -1.40
C MET A 132 2.60 -1.39 -0.96
N ILE A 133 2.36 -2.04 0.17
CA ILE A 133 3.16 -3.16 0.65
C ILE A 133 2.26 -4.38 0.70
N VAL A 134 2.64 -5.40 -0.04
CA VAL A 134 1.89 -6.65 -0.21
C VAL A 134 2.79 -7.82 0.12
N ASP A 135 2.32 -8.73 0.96
CA ASP A 135 3.01 -9.98 1.26
C ASP A 135 2.29 -11.15 0.58
N ARG A 136 3.05 -12.18 0.21
CA ARG A 136 2.47 -13.45 -0.15
C ARG A 136 1.84 -14.07 1.10
N SER A 137 0.60 -14.56 0.98
CA SER A 137 -0.08 -15.27 2.07
C SER A 137 -1.09 -16.28 1.54
N GLU A 138 -0.85 -17.55 1.78
CA GLU A 138 -1.75 -18.62 1.34
C GLU A 138 -3.07 -18.63 2.15
N GLN A 139 -3.07 -18.00 3.32
CA GLN A 139 -4.22 -17.92 4.21
C GLN A 139 -5.16 -16.76 3.88
N ARG A 140 -4.75 -15.82 3.01
CA ARG A 140 -5.52 -14.62 2.68
C ARG A 140 -6.23 -14.76 1.33
N PRO A 141 -7.32 -13.99 1.13
CA PRO A 141 -7.96 -13.90 -0.18
C PRO A 141 -6.95 -13.53 -1.26
N LEU A 142 -7.10 -14.11 -2.43
CA LEU A 142 -6.24 -13.87 -3.60
C LEU A 142 -4.75 -14.26 -3.40
N GLY A 143 -4.41 -14.91 -2.29
CA GLY A 143 -3.03 -15.26 -1.96
C GLY A 143 -2.17 -14.08 -1.51
N LEU A 144 -2.78 -12.92 -1.22
CA LEU A 144 -2.12 -11.67 -0.90
C LEU A 144 -2.58 -11.10 0.44
N HIS A 145 -1.62 -10.63 1.22
CA HIS A 145 -1.84 -9.87 2.44
C HIS A 145 -1.44 -8.42 2.18
N LEU A 146 -2.39 -7.49 2.19
CA LEU A 146 -2.15 -6.08 1.99
C LEU A 146 -1.80 -5.41 3.31
N GLN A 147 -0.50 -5.27 3.58
CA GLN A 147 -0.02 -4.75 4.86
C GLN A 147 -0.35 -3.28 5.05
N THR A 148 -0.09 -2.45 4.04
CA THR A 148 -0.38 -1.02 4.08
C THR A 148 -0.54 -0.44 2.69
N PHE A 149 -1.32 0.64 2.58
CA PHE A 149 -1.53 1.37 1.34
C PHE A 149 -1.81 2.84 1.62
N PHE A 150 -1.04 3.75 1.03
CA PHE A 150 -1.13 5.19 1.28
C PHE A 150 -0.60 6.05 0.13
N GLY A 151 -1.02 7.32 0.11
CA GLY A 151 -0.49 8.33 -0.79
C GLY A 151 0.90 8.79 -0.38
N VAL A 152 1.79 9.04 -1.35
CA VAL A 152 3.17 9.51 -1.14
C VAL A 152 3.31 10.89 -1.75
N LEU A 153 3.65 11.89 -0.93
CA LEU A 153 3.78 13.28 -1.41
C LEU A 153 5.09 13.52 -2.14
N ASP A 154 6.17 12.95 -1.64
CA ASP A 154 7.52 13.06 -2.22
C ASP A 154 8.17 11.68 -2.30
N PRO A 155 7.95 10.94 -3.40
CA PRO A 155 8.53 9.62 -3.55
C PRO A 155 10.03 9.73 -3.90
N GLU A 156 10.88 9.18 -3.05
CA GLU A 156 12.33 9.07 -3.30
C GLU A 156 12.64 8.36 -4.63
N ALA A 157 11.82 7.37 -4.97
CA ALA A 157 11.94 6.63 -6.22
C ALA A 157 10.55 6.43 -6.85
N ARG A 158 10.42 6.83 -8.10
CA ARG A 158 9.18 6.84 -8.87
C ARG A 158 9.06 5.59 -9.72
N ASN A 159 7.82 5.09 -9.89
CA ASN A 159 7.49 3.97 -10.77
C ASN A 159 8.41 2.76 -10.57
N GLN A 160 8.52 2.28 -9.34
CA GLN A 160 9.34 1.13 -9.00
C GLN A 160 8.57 0.12 -8.17
N ALA A 161 8.95 -1.14 -8.30
CA ALA A 161 8.67 -2.16 -7.31
C ALA A 161 9.97 -2.82 -6.86
N ARG A 162 9.99 -3.23 -5.60
CA ARG A 162 11.03 -4.07 -5.03
C ARG A 162 10.37 -5.31 -4.45
N VAL A 163 10.98 -6.45 -4.64
CA VAL A 163 10.55 -7.70 -4.04
C VAL A 163 11.58 -8.11 -3.01
N GLU A 164 11.14 -8.36 -1.79
CA GLU A 164 11.97 -8.86 -0.70
C GLU A 164 11.96 -10.38 -0.72
N THR A 165 13.16 -10.97 -0.78
CA THR A 165 13.34 -12.43 -0.76
C THR A 165 13.24 -12.97 0.67
N ARG A 166 13.16 -14.30 0.81
CA ARG A 166 13.22 -14.96 2.14
C ARG A 166 14.51 -14.66 2.92
N ALA A 167 15.60 -14.33 2.21
CA ALA A 167 16.88 -13.95 2.82
C ALA A 167 16.94 -12.45 3.20
N GLY A 168 15.84 -11.70 3.04
CA GLY A 168 15.78 -10.27 3.36
C GLY A 168 16.45 -9.36 2.33
N GLN A 169 16.77 -9.87 1.14
CA GLN A 169 17.34 -9.06 0.07
C GLN A 169 16.22 -8.33 -0.70
N LEU A 170 16.40 -7.04 -0.91
CA LEU A 170 15.49 -6.23 -1.74
C LEU A 170 15.98 -6.22 -3.19
N LEU A 171 15.26 -6.92 -4.05
CA LEU A 171 15.51 -6.95 -5.49
C LEU A 171 14.60 -5.96 -6.21
N ARG A 172 15.17 -5.19 -7.14
CA ARG A 172 14.37 -4.32 -8.00
C ARG A 172 13.68 -5.16 -9.07
N VAL A 173 12.37 -4.95 -9.22
CA VAL A 173 11.60 -5.58 -10.30
C VAL A 173 11.91 -4.86 -11.60
N HIS A 174 12.33 -5.61 -12.60
CA HIS A 174 12.56 -5.13 -13.97
C HIS A 174 11.30 -5.39 -14.81
N ILE A 175 10.89 -4.38 -15.58
CA ILE A 175 9.72 -4.42 -16.47
C ILE A 175 10.21 -4.54 -17.92
#